data_3b96019e9d0830673726608529fe8d1f
#
_entry.id   3b96019e9d0830673726608529fe8d1f
#
_cell.length_a   1.000
_cell.length_b   1.000
_cell.length_c   1.000
_cell.angle_alpha   90.00
_cell.angle_beta   90.00
_cell.angle_gamma   90.00
#
_symmetry.space_group_name_H-M   'P 1'
#
loop_
_entity.id
_entity.type
_entity.pdbx_description
1 polymer ?
#
loop_
_entity_poly.entity_id
_entity_poly.type
_entity_poly.pdbx_seq_one_letter_code
_entity_poly.pdbx_strand_id
1 'polypeptide(L)'
;MKTTRLFFIPPLLWLIISTFLLTIPGTSFPKENWLDKIWLDKWIHIGMFMIMVFLWCGAIRKLNFDRTKLKKKFIFLAILWCAYGTGMEFVQKYFIPNRGFDIGDILADGIGCIVGLVYSTRRYIKKLTPVETGVATKTNCL
;
A
#
# COMPACT_ATOMS: atom_id res chain seq x y z
N MET A 1 -0.84 22.82 -11.49
CA MET A 1 0.14 22.24 -10.54
C MET A 1 -0.34 22.17 -9.08
N LYS A 2 -1.20 23.07 -8.57
CA LYS A 2 -1.68 23.03 -7.16
C LYS A 2 -2.58 21.83 -6.83
N THR A 3 -3.46 21.43 -7.75
CA THR A 3 -4.43 20.33 -7.53
C THR A 3 -3.80 18.94 -7.44
N THR A 4 -2.67 18.69 -8.10
CA THR A 4 -2.00 17.37 -8.08
C THR A 4 -1.43 17.03 -6.70
N ARG A 5 -0.99 18.03 -5.94
CA ARG A 5 -0.42 17.84 -4.59
C ARG A 5 -1.47 17.38 -3.57
N LEU A 6 -2.74 17.77 -3.73
CA LEU A 6 -3.82 17.38 -2.82
C LEU A 6 -4.06 15.85 -2.84
N PHE A 7 -3.79 15.17 -3.96
CA PHE A 7 -3.99 13.72 -4.04
C PHE A 7 -2.99 12.90 -3.23
N PHE A 8 -1.87 13.51 -2.79
CA PHE A 8 -0.88 12.87 -1.93
C PHE A 8 -1.17 13.03 -0.44
N ILE A 9 -2.12 13.89 -0.04
CA ILE A 9 -2.47 14.10 1.37
C ILE A 9 -3.00 12.82 2.02
N PRO A 10 -3.99 12.10 1.45
CA PRO A 10 -4.52 10.89 2.08
C PRO A 10 -3.46 9.79 2.30
N PRO A 11 -2.60 9.42 1.30
CA PRO A 11 -1.57 8.43 1.54
C PRO A 11 -0.51 8.88 2.55
N LEU A 12 -0.17 10.17 2.63
CA LEU A 12 0.77 10.70 3.63
C LEU A 12 0.16 10.65 5.03
N LEU A 13 -1.09 11.04 5.20
CA LEU A 13 -1.80 10.91 6.48
C LEU A 13 -1.86 9.45 6.92
N TRP A 14 -2.18 8.54 6.00
CA TRP A 14 -2.22 7.11 6.30
C TRP A 14 -0.86 6.56 6.70
N LEU A 15 0.22 7.00 6.05
CA LEU A 15 1.59 6.65 6.41
C LEU A 15 1.91 7.09 7.84
N ILE A 16 1.57 8.32 8.22
CA ILE A 16 1.78 8.84 9.58
C ILE A 16 1.00 8.01 10.60
N ILE A 17 -0.28 7.76 10.35
CA ILE A 17 -1.14 6.95 11.21
C ILE A 17 -0.57 5.54 11.36
N SER A 18 -0.19 4.89 10.26
CA SER A 18 0.36 3.54 10.26
C SER A 18 1.69 3.47 11.02
N THR A 19 2.58 4.44 10.80
CA THR A 19 3.85 4.52 11.54
C THR A 19 3.60 4.67 13.04
N PHE A 20 2.66 5.53 13.42
CA PHE A 20 2.29 5.72 14.82
C PHE A 20 1.75 4.42 15.44
N LEU A 21 0.83 3.73 14.75
CA LEU A 21 0.26 2.45 15.22
C LEU A 21 1.34 1.36 15.38
N LEU A 22 2.29 1.29 14.44
CA LEU A 22 3.39 0.33 14.49
C LEU A 22 4.40 0.64 15.60
N THR A 23 4.46 1.88 16.09
CA THR A 23 5.38 2.28 17.17
C THR A 23 4.74 2.27 18.56
N ILE A 24 3.46 1.92 18.70
CA ILE A 24 2.81 1.78 20.00
C ILE A 24 3.44 0.60 20.77
N PRO A 25 3.84 0.79 22.05
CA PRO A 25 4.37 -0.29 22.88
C PRO A 25 3.38 -1.46 23.01
N GLY A 26 3.92 -2.70 23.04
CA GLY A 26 3.10 -3.91 23.14
C GLY A 26 2.25 -4.00 24.41
N THR A 27 2.63 -3.29 25.48
CA THR A 27 1.86 -3.20 26.74
C THR A 27 0.56 -2.41 26.63
N SER A 28 0.39 -1.61 25.58
CA SER A 28 -0.81 -0.80 25.35
C SER A 28 -1.98 -1.61 24.77
N PHE A 29 -1.72 -2.84 24.34
CA PHE A 29 -2.77 -3.72 23.80
C PHE A 29 -3.35 -4.61 24.91
N PRO A 30 -4.70 -4.80 24.95
CA PRO A 30 -5.32 -5.72 25.89
C PRO A 30 -4.79 -7.13 25.67
N LYS A 31 -4.30 -7.79 26.72
CA LYS A 31 -3.91 -9.21 26.71
C LYS A 31 -5.16 -10.09 26.85
N GLU A 32 -6.07 -9.99 25.88
CA GLU A 32 -7.27 -10.83 25.83
C GLU A 32 -6.92 -12.10 25.08
N ASN A 33 -6.91 -13.24 25.75
CA ASN A 33 -6.53 -14.56 25.19
C ASN A 33 -7.28 -14.96 23.91
N TRP A 34 -8.47 -14.41 23.68
CA TRP A 34 -9.25 -14.68 22.46
C TRP A 34 -8.78 -13.85 21.25
N LEU A 35 -8.23 -12.63 21.47
CA LEU A 35 -7.66 -11.79 20.40
C LEU A 35 -6.39 -12.42 19.82
N ASP A 36 -5.54 -12.98 20.68
CA ASP A 36 -4.35 -13.73 20.26
C ASP A 36 -4.75 -14.99 19.48
N LYS A 37 -5.83 -15.65 19.87
CA LYS A 37 -6.34 -16.85 19.21
C LYS A 37 -6.80 -16.62 17.77
N ILE A 38 -7.31 -15.43 17.44
CA ILE A 38 -7.76 -15.07 16.08
C ILE A 38 -6.68 -14.32 15.28
N TRP A 39 -5.48 -14.15 15.83
CA TRP A 39 -4.37 -13.47 15.18
C TRP A 39 -4.74 -12.05 14.69
N LEU A 40 -5.44 -11.30 15.54
CA LEU A 40 -6.00 -10.01 15.20
C LEU A 40 -4.95 -9.01 14.73
N ASP A 41 -3.77 -9.03 15.35
CA ASP A 41 -2.62 -8.20 14.94
C ASP A 41 -2.27 -8.39 13.47
N LYS A 42 -2.23 -9.64 12.98
CA LYS A 42 -1.92 -9.94 11.58
C LYS A 42 -2.99 -9.43 10.61
N TRP A 43 -4.27 -9.48 10.99
CA TRP A 43 -5.34 -8.89 10.20
C TRP A 43 -5.24 -7.37 10.12
N ILE A 44 -4.80 -6.72 11.22
CA ILE A 44 -4.54 -5.27 11.26
C ILE A 44 -3.40 -4.93 10.30
N HIS A 45 -2.29 -5.68 10.31
CA HIS A 45 -1.17 -5.52 9.39
C HIS A 45 -1.60 -5.66 7.93
N ILE A 46 -2.32 -6.74 7.58
CA ILE A 46 -2.87 -6.94 6.23
C ILE A 46 -3.71 -5.75 5.79
N GLY A 47 -4.68 -5.31 6.60
CA GLY A 47 -5.56 -4.19 6.29
C GLY A 47 -4.81 -2.88 6.11
N MET A 48 -3.86 -2.61 6.99
CA MET A 48 -3.07 -1.39 7.01
C MET A 48 -2.20 -1.25 5.75
N PHE A 49 -1.49 -2.32 5.35
CA PHE A 49 -0.65 -2.32 4.15
C PHE A 49 -1.45 -2.40 2.86
N MET A 50 -2.61 -3.07 2.86
CA MET A 50 -3.55 -3.04 1.74
C MET A 50 -4.02 -1.62 1.44
N ILE A 51 -4.46 -0.87 2.46
CA ILE A 51 -4.89 0.53 2.32
C ILE A 51 -3.72 1.41 1.91
N MET A 52 -2.53 1.20 2.47
CA MET A 52 -1.31 1.93 2.12
C MET A 52 -1.05 1.87 0.61
N VAL A 53 -0.94 0.66 0.05
CA VAL A 53 -0.69 0.46 -1.38
C VAL A 53 -1.82 1.04 -2.22
N PHE A 54 -3.08 0.85 -1.82
CA PHE A 54 -4.24 1.37 -2.54
C PHE A 54 -4.24 2.90 -2.65
N LEU A 55 -4.00 3.61 -1.55
CA LEU A 55 -3.98 5.08 -1.52
C LEU A 55 -2.83 5.63 -2.36
N TRP A 56 -1.63 5.06 -2.26
CA TRP A 56 -0.48 5.49 -3.07
C TRP A 56 -0.67 5.22 -4.55
N CYS A 57 -1.22 4.07 -4.93
CA CYS A 57 -1.58 3.76 -6.32
C CYS A 57 -2.63 4.75 -6.86
N GLY A 58 -3.62 5.12 -6.03
CA GLY A 58 -4.64 6.12 -6.36
C GLY A 58 -4.04 7.50 -6.61
N ALA A 59 -3.07 7.94 -5.81
CA ALA A 59 -2.38 9.21 -5.99
C ALA A 59 -1.52 9.21 -7.27
N ILE A 60 -0.70 8.16 -7.49
CA ILE A 60 0.17 8.07 -8.67
C ILE A 60 -0.63 7.97 -9.98
N ARG A 61 -1.80 7.33 -9.98
CA ARG A 61 -2.68 7.31 -11.15
C ARG A 61 -3.00 8.71 -11.69
N LYS A 62 -3.10 9.71 -10.82
CA LYS A 62 -3.40 11.10 -11.19
C LYS A 62 -2.27 11.81 -11.94
N LEU A 63 -1.09 11.20 -12.04
CA LEU A 63 0.07 11.75 -12.74
C LEU A 63 0.10 11.43 -14.25
N ASN A 64 -1.01 10.90 -14.83
CA ASN A 64 -1.18 10.66 -16.27
C ASN A 64 -0.04 9.85 -16.93
N PHE A 65 0.40 8.78 -16.30
CA PHE A 65 1.32 7.83 -16.92
C PHE A 65 0.57 6.90 -17.89
N ASP A 66 1.27 6.47 -18.97
CA ASP A 66 0.75 5.39 -19.80
C ASP A 66 0.55 4.10 -19.00
N ARG A 67 -0.28 3.19 -19.53
CA ARG A 67 -0.71 1.96 -18.85
C ARG A 67 0.47 1.10 -18.38
N THR A 68 1.50 0.98 -19.21
CA THR A 68 2.67 0.13 -18.92
C THR A 68 3.52 0.73 -17.81
N LYS A 69 3.80 2.04 -17.87
CA LYS A 69 4.54 2.76 -16.83
C LYS A 69 3.78 2.78 -15.52
N LEU A 70 2.44 2.98 -15.57
CA LEU A 70 1.59 2.96 -14.39
C LEU A 70 1.65 1.60 -13.67
N LYS A 71 1.56 0.48 -14.42
CA LYS A 71 1.69 -0.87 -13.86
C LYS A 71 3.05 -1.08 -13.18
N LYS A 72 4.14 -0.67 -13.81
CA LYS A 72 5.49 -0.77 -13.22
C LYS A 72 5.60 0.03 -11.92
N LYS A 73 5.02 1.25 -11.88
CA LYS A 73 4.99 2.08 -10.67
C LYS A 73 4.17 1.45 -9.54
N PHE A 74 3.04 0.79 -9.84
CA PHE A 74 2.24 0.09 -8.84
C PHE A 74 3.01 -1.08 -8.22
N ILE A 75 3.70 -1.87 -9.05
CA ILE A 75 4.55 -2.97 -8.57
C ILE A 75 5.68 -2.42 -7.69
N PHE A 76 6.36 -1.36 -8.15
CA PHE A 76 7.41 -0.71 -7.37
C PHE A 76 6.90 -0.24 -6.00
N LEU A 77 5.72 0.38 -5.94
CA LEU A 77 5.10 0.79 -4.67
C LEU A 77 4.82 -0.39 -3.75
N ALA A 78 4.29 -1.50 -4.26
CA ALA A 78 4.03 -2.67 -3.44
C ALA A 78 5.32 -3.23 -2.83
N ILE A 79 6.40 -3.29 -3.61
CA ILE A 79 7.73 -3.70 -3.13
C ILE A 79 8.26 -2.72 -2.07
N LEU A 80 8.14 -1.41 -2.33
CA LEU A 80 8.58 -0.37 -1.41
C LEU A 80 7.88 -0.47 -0.06
N TRP A 81 6.56 -0.66 -0.06
CA TRP A 81 5.80 -0.76 1.18
C TRP A 81 6.02 -2.09 1.91
N CYS A 82 6.27 -3.18 1.19
CA CYS A 82 6.71 -4.44 1.80
C CYS A 82 8.08 -4.28 2.48
N ALA A 83 9.03 -3.62 1.84
CA ALA A 83 10.33 -3.30 2.43
C ALA A 83 10.20 -2.37 3.65
N TYR A 84 9.29 -1.39 3.60
CA TYR A 84 8.98 -0.52 4.74
C TYR A 84 8.43 -1.34 5.92
N GLY A 85 7.45 -2.24 5.72
CA GLY A 85 6.93 -3.12 6.77
C GLY A 85 8.02 -3.96 7.41
N THR A 86 8.85 -4.62 6.59
CA THR A 86 10.01 -5.36 7.08
C THR A 86 10.95 -4.48 7.90
N GLY A 87 11.21 -3.25 7.46
CA GLY A 87 12.03 -2.28 8.22
C GLY A 87 11.40 -1.91 9.57
N MET A 88 10.07 -1.78 9.62
CA MET A 88 9.35 -1.48 10.86
C MET A 88 9.45 -2.62 11.88
N GLU A 89 9.50 -3.88 11.45
CA GLU A 89 9.76 -5.03 12.35
C GLU A 89 11.12 -4.92 13.05
N PHE A 90 12.17 -4.46 12.34
CA PHE A 90 13.45 -4.17 12.98
C PHE A 90 13.35 -3.01 13.97
N VAL A 91 12.61 -1.94 13.62
CA VAL A 91 12.37 -0.81 14.53
C VAL A 91 11.63 -1.28 15.78
N GLN A 92 10.60 -2.12 15.64
CA GLN A 92 9.86 -2.68 16.77
C GLN A 92 10.78 -3.49 17.68
N LYS A 93 11.58 -4.38 17.11
CA LYS A 93 12.50 -5.21 17.87
C LYS A 93 13.52 -4.43 18.70
N TYR A 94 14.11 -3.38 18.13
CA TYR A 94 15.25 -2.69 18.74
C TYR A 94 14.89 -1.43 19.51
N PHE A 95 13.77 -0.79 19.19
CA PHE A 95 13.42 0.54 19.71
C PHE A 95 12.09 0.58 20.47
N ILE A 96 11.22 -0.42 20.32
CA ILE A 96 9.89 -0.38 20.96
C ILE A 96 9.84 -1.34 22.15
N PRO A 97 9.58 -0.87 23.38
CA PRO A 97 9.49 -1.72 24.56
C PRO A 97 8.39 -2.77 24.42
N ASN A 98 8.70 -3.99 24.86
CA ASN A 98 7.77 -5.14 24.85
C ASN A 98 7.20 -5.51 23.47
N ARG A 99 7.93 -5.19 22.39
CA ARG A 99 7.70 -5.70 21.03
C ARG A 99 8.85 -6.61 20.62
N GLY A 100 8.52 -7.73 19.99
CA GLY A 100 9.46 -8.68 19.41
C GLY A 100 9.47 -8.59 17.88
N PHE A 101 10.45 -9.23 17.27
CA PHE A 101 10.46 -9.44 15.82
C PHE A 101 9.51 -10.61 15.49
N ASP A 102 8.50 -10.38 14.68
CA ASP A 102 7.55 -11.40 14.26
C ASP A 102 7.56 -11.56 12.72
N ILE A 103 8.02 -12.73 12.25
CA ILE A 103 7.99 -13.10 10.83
C ILE A 103 6.55 -13.13 10.31
N GLY A 104 5.58 -13.47 11.17
CA GLY A 104 4.16 -13.48 10.83
C GLY A 104 3.65 -12.08 10.42
N ASP A 105 4.15 -11.01 11.04
CA ASP A 105 3.79 -9.64 10.70
C ASP A 105 4.39 -9.24 9.36
N ILE A 106 5.63 -9.64 9.06
CA ILE A 106 6.24 -9.44 7.73
C ILE A 106 5.41 -10.14 6.64
N LEU A 107 4.95 -11.37 6.89
CA LEU A 107 4.10 -12.10 5.94
C LEU A 107 2.74 -11.41 5.77
N ALA A 108 2.15 -10.92 6.85
CA ALA A 108 0.89 -10.19 6.84
C ALA A 108 1.01 -8.89 6.03
N ASP A 109 2.09 -8.12 6.22
CA ASP A 109 2.41 -6.91 5.45
C ASP A 109 2.54 -7.22 3.96
N GLY A 110 3.26 -8.30 3.62
CA GLY A 110 3.41 -8.77 2.24
C GLY A 110 2.08 -9.15 1.59
N ILE A 111 1.22 -9.88 2.31
CA ILE A 111 -0.14 -10.23 1.86
C ILE A 111 -0.95 -8.95 1.64
N GLY A 112 -0.92 -8.01 2.58
CA GLY A 112 -1.59 -6.72 2.46
C GLY A 112 -1.15 -5.95 1.22
N CYS A 113 0.17 -5.88 0.96
CA CYS A 113 0.73 -5.24 -0.23
C CYS A 113 0.27 -5.92 -1.54
N ILE A 114 0.23 -7.25 -1.58
CA ILE A 114 -0.23 -8.00 -2.77
C ILE A 114 -1.72 -7.74 -3.02
N VAL A 115 -2.55 -7.83 -1.99
CA VAL A 115 -4.01 -7.58 -2.11
C VAL A 115 -4.25 -6.14 -2.58
N GLY A 116 -3.57 -5.15 -1.99
CA GLY A 116 -3.65 -3.76 -2.38
C GLY A 116 -3.22 -3.53 -3.84
N LEU A 117 -2.13 -4.17 -4.29
CA LEU A 117 -1.64 -4.12 -5.66
C LEU A 117 -2.65 -4.72 -6.65
N VAL A 118 -3.18 -5.91 -6.37
CA VAL A 118 -4.16 -6.59 -7.23
C VAL A 118 -5.43 -5.76 -7.35
N TYR A 119 -5.95 -5.26 -6.24
CA TYR A 119 -7.14 -4.42 -6.22
C TYR A 119 -6.92 -3.11 -7.00
N SER A 120 -5.81 -2.41 -6.76
CA SER A 120 -5.46 -1.18 -7.46
C SER A 120 -5.30 -1.39 -8.96
N THR A 121 -4.65 -2.50 -9.37
CA THR A 121 -4.47 -2.85 -10.77
C THR A 121 -5.82 -3.11 -11.45
N ARG A 122 -6.71 -3.85 -10.80
CA ARG A 122 -8.05 -4.10 -11.32
C ARG A 122 -8.89 -2.81 -11.39
N ARG A 123 -8.82 -1.98 -10.36
CA ARG A 123 -9.62 -0.75 -10.23
C ARG A 123 -9.17 0.34 -11.19
N TYR A 124 -7.87 0.52 -11.38
CA TYR A 124 -7.29 1.67 -12.07
C TYR A 124 -6.73 1.37 -13.45
N ILE A 125 -6.20 0.17 -13.70
CA ILE A 125 -5.56 -0.17 -14.97
C ILE A 125 -6.53 -0.90 -15.91
N LYS A 126 -7.33 -1.85 -15.41
CA LYS A 126 -8.30 -2.57 -16.26
C LYS A 126 -9.45 -1.70 -16.76
N LYS A 127 -9.78 -0.61 -16.06
CA LYS A 127 -10.81 0.36 -16.47
C LYS A 127 -10.34 1.38 -17.51
N LEU A 128 -9.04 1.44 -17.83
CA LEU A 128 -8.54 2.21 -18.95
C LEU A 128 -8.90 1.44 -20.23
N THR A 129 -9.97 1.85 -20.91
CA THR A 129 -10.36 1.28 -22.22
C THR A 129 -9.29 1.60 -23.28
N PRO A 130 -9.15 0.80 -24.36
CA PRO A 130 -8.10 0.97 -25.38
C PRO A 130 -8.19 2.29 -26.17
N VAL A 131 -9.23 3.10 -26.01
CA VAL A 131 -9.51 4.32 -26.79
C VAL A 131 -8.52 5.46 -26.50
N GLU A 132 -7.75 5.41 -25.41
CA GLU A 132 -6.77 6.48 -25.09
C GLU A 132 -5.35 6.22 -25.59
N THR A 133 -5.09 5.11 -26.25
CA THR A 133 -3.86 4.93 -27.02
C THR A 133 -4.08 5.49 -28.42
N GLY A 134 -3.86 6.82 -28.56
CA GLY A 134 -4.01 7.53 -29.83
C GLY A 134 -3.15 6.94 -30.95
N VAL A 135 -3.71 5.97 -31.66
CA VAL A 135 -3.37 5.69 -33.04
C VAL A 135 -4.42 6.42 -33.87
N ALA A 136 -4.13 7.67 -34.19
CA ALA A 136 -4.79 8.34 -35.31
C ALA A 136 -4.46 7.54 -36.56
N THR A 137 -5.34 6.66 -36.96
CA THR A 137 -5.36 6.09 -38.31
C THR A 137 -5.56 7.26 -39.26
N LYS A 138 -4.47 7.72 -39.90
CA LYS A 138 -4.57 8.57 -41.09
C LYS A 138 -5.28 7.74 -42.16
N THR A 139 -6.57 7.91 -42.28
CA THR A 139 -7.30 7.53 -43.48
C THR A 139 -6.91 8.55 -44.57
N ASN A 140 -5.99 8.16 -45.43
CA ASN A 140 -5.78 8.81 -46.73
C ASN A 140 -7.08 8.63 -47.52
N CYS A 141 -7.82 9.67 -47.72
CA CYS A 141 -8.80 9.77 -48.80
C CYS A 141 -8.06 10.30 -50.04
N LEU A 142 -8.02 9.48 -51.08
CA LEU A 142 -7.80 9.86 -52.48
C LEU A 142 -8.97 10.68 -52.99
#